data_4e64505369819e812e429256958bceec
#
_entry.id   4e64505369819e812e429256958bceec
#
_cell.length_a   1.000
_cell.length_b   1.000
_cell.length_c   1.000
_cell.angle_alpha   90.00
_cell.angle_beta   90.00
_cell.angle_gamma   90.00
#
_symmetry.space_group_name_H-M   'P 1'
#
loop_
_entity.id
_entity.type
_entity.pdbx_description
1 polymer ?
#
loop_
_entity_poly.entity_id
_entity_poly.type
_entity_poly.pdbx_seq_one_letter_code
_entity_poly.pdbx_strand_id
1 'polypeptide(L)'
;MRKTIAYCLLAFTCMGAIQAQEAKNEKVKEHINSHFKPYGFIRNYFSVDTRENVAGTGDLFNYLPKDNLWNQTEAEAAASGVEREDLNAQTTMRFLSLTTRLGLDIKDYRWGKTSFGGKIEADFYAGLTGSTGTAQMRLRQAYMTLTWDSLHISGDALARINLQLGQAWHPLAADMPDVISLNTGAPFNPFSRTPQIKMDAQLGKYFTLTASALWQMQYTSTGPEGASANYIKYAYTPECYLGLSYHPNTNVLLRAGVDLLSIAPRHTGSVLNNQGQEVKVKVSDRITTFSPFLYLQYKHKDFSLKAKTVFAEAGEHMNLNGGYGISRINEDGSWEYTPTRNSSSWVSLTYGKQVKGILFAGYVRNFGTKDALATNAAGDIQGFYFSKNSFTNMNRLWRLSPTVLFTWGKFQLGAEYEITSAQYGKNLKASNGLAETDLHWVTNHKVQIMTKFNF
;
A
#
# COMPACT_ATOMS: atom_id res chain seq x y z
N MET A 1 -22.69 -16.60 11.60
CA MET A 1 -21.68 -16.04 12.52
C MET A 1 -21.34 -16.96 13.71
N ARG A 2 -22.29 -17.52 14.49
CA ARG A 2 -21.94 -18.42 15.61
C ARG A 2 -21.24 -19.74 15.21
N LYS A 3 -21.50 -20.29 14.03
CA LYS A 3 -20.84 -21.52 13.54
C LYS A 3 -19.39 -21.32 13.07
N THR A 4 -19.04 -20.16 12.56
CA THR A 4 -17.67 -19.86 12.07
C THR A 4 -16.68 -19.65 13.22
N ILE A 5 -17.13 -19.06 14.32
CA ILE A 5 -16.33 -18.91 15.56
C ILE A 5 -16.09 -20.27 16.22
N ALA A 6 -17.06 -21.18 16.14
CA ALA A 6 -16.92 -22.54 16.67
C ALA A 6 -15.85 -23.35 15.92
N TYR A 7 -15.71 -23.20 14.61
CA TYR A 7 -14.68 -23.91 13.83
C TYR A 7 -13.26 -23.37 14.06
N CYS A 8 -13.09 -22.06 14.26
CA CYS A 8 -11.78 -21.49 14.65
C CYS A 8 -11.39 -21.91 16.09
N LEU A 9 -12.35 -21.96 17.01
CA LEU A 9 -12.14 -22.50 18.35
C LEU A 9 -11.89 -24.02 18.34
N LEU A 10 -12.51 -24.80 17.44
CA LEU A 10 -12.23 -26.22 17.26
C LEU A 10 -10.80 -26.46 16.76
N ALA A 11 -10.25 -25.64 15.86
CA ALA A 11 -8.85 -25.75 15.45
C ALA A 11 -7.88 -25.47 16.61
N PHE A 12 -8.21 -24.53 17.50
CA PHE A 12 -7.43 -24.25 18.71
C PHE A 12 -7.65 -25.31 19.80
N THR A 13 -8.85 -25.88 19.94
CA THR A 13 -9.14 -26.95 20.92
C THR A 13 -8.61 -28.31 20.46
N CYS A 14 -8.52 -28.58 19.14
CA CYS A 14 -7.82 -29.76 18.62
C CYS A 14 -6.32 -29.72 18.95
N MET A 15 -5.68 -28.58 19.00
CA MET A 15 -4.30 -28.43 19.50
C MET A 15 -4.20 -28.78 21.02
N GLY A 16 -5.21 -28.41 21.82
CA GLY A 16 -5.26 -28.74 23.27
C GLY A 16 -5.59 -30.21 23.56
N ALA A 17 -6.41 -30.86 22.75
CA ALA A 17 -6.78 -32.27 22.93
C ALA A 17 -5.66 -33.23 22.51
N ILE A 18 -4.75 -32.81 21.62
CA ILE A 18 -3.58 -33.61 21.22
C ILE A 18 -2.55 -33.74 22.36
N GLN A 19 -2.58 -32.82 23.34
CA GLN A 19 -1.71 -32.88 24.52
C GLN A 19 -2.03 -34.02 25.53
N ALA A 20 -3.18 -34.67 25.41
CA ALA A 20 -3.67 -35.65 26.38
C ALA A 20 -3.38 -37.13 26.06
N GLN A 21 -2.69 -37.45 24.96
CA GLN A 21 -2.34 -38.84 24.58
C GLN A 21 -0.83 -38.99 24.36
N GLU A 22 -0.09 -39.24 25.43
CA GLU A 22 1.36 -39.03 25.54
C GLU A 22 2.31 -39.99 24.80
N ALA A 23 1.95 -41.15 24.32
CA ALA A 23 2.94 -42.12 23.82
C ALA A 23 2.84 -42.47 22.32
N LYS A 24 1.73 -42.27 21.67
CA LYS A 24 1.61 -42.37 20.18
C LYS A 24 1.79 -41.06 19.46
N ASN A 25 1.90 -39.97 20.16
CA ASN A 25 1.77 -38.60 19.67
C ASN A 25 3.11 -37.89 19.38
N GLU A 26 4.26 -38.37 19.81
CA GLU A 26 5.55 -37.71 19.54
C GLU A 26 5.83 -37.61 18.04
N LYS A 27 5.62 -38.67 17.27
CA LYS A 27 5.79 -38.62 15.79
C LYS A 27 4.79 -37.70 15.10
N VAL A 28 3.55 -37.61 15.57
CA VAL A 28 2.55 -36.70 15.04
C VAL A 28 2.90 -35.26 15.44
N LYS A 29 3.38 -35.08 16.67
CA LYS A 29 3.82 -33.78 17.19
C LYS A 29 5.05 -33.25 16.45
N GLU A 30 6.04 -34.10 16.20
CA GLU A 30 7.22 -33.78 15.38
C GLU A 30 6.81 -33.45 13.93
N HIS A 31 5.92 -34.22 13.34
CA HIS A 31 5.41 -33.96 11.98
C HIS A 31 4.64 -32.62 11.91
N ILE A 32 3.74 -32.35 12.87
CA ILE A 32 3.05 -31.06 12.93
C ILE A 32 4.04 -29.91 13.11
N ASN A 33 4.98 -30.02 14.04
CA ASN A 33 5.96 -28.97 14.34
C ASN A 33 6.95 -28.74 13.18
N SER A 34 7.22 -29.75 12.36
CA SER A 34 8.10 -29.61 11.19
C SER A 34 7.45 -28.88 10.03
N HIS A 35 6.12 -29.07 9.85
CA HIS A 35 5.40 -28.49 8.70
C HIS A 35 4.64 -27.20 9.04
N PHE A 36 4.19 -27.02 10.29
CA PHE A 36 3.39 -25.87 10.72
C PHE A 36 4.16 -25.03 11.73
N LYS A 37 4.47 -23.81 11.34
CA LYS A 37 5.18 -22.86 12.20
C LYS A 37 4.28 -21.68 12.55
N PRO A 38 3.58 -21.72 13.71
CA PRO A 38 2.85 -20.56 14.19
C PRO A 38 3.81 -19.43 14.57
N TYR A 39 3.40 -18.21 14.37
CA TYR A 39 4.11 -17.01 14.79
C TYR A 39 3.14 -15.88 15.07
N GLY A 40 3.59 -14.88 15.78
CA GLY A 40 2.77 -13.71 16.03
C GLY A 40 3.49 -12.65 16.84
N PHE A 41 2.77 -11.59 17.09
CA PHE A 41 3.21 -10.55 18.01
C PHE A 41 2.02 -9.76 18.58
N ILE A 42 2.18 -9.27 19.80
CA ILE A 42 1.35 -8.23 20.39
C ILE A 42 2.09 -6.91 20.19
N ARG A 43 1.39 -5.90 19.70
CA ARG A 43 2.00 -4.60 19.36
C ARG A 43 1.09 -3.45 19.72
N ASN A 44 1.64 -2.49 20.45
CA ASN A 44 0.95 -1.29 20.85
C ASN A 44 1.67 -0.06 20.35
N TYR A 45 0.90 0.98 20.06
CA TYR A 45 1.40 2.30 19.69
C TYR A 45 0.75 3.37 20.55
N PHE A 46 1.56 4.33 20.95
CA PHE A 46 1.12 5.62 21.44
C PHE A 46 1.68 6.68 20.51
N SER A 47 0.85 7.61 20.06
CA SER A 47 1.31 8.70 19.19
C SER A 47 0.58 10.01 19.50
N VAL A 48 1.29 11.12 19.30
CA VAL A 48 0.79 12.47 19.34
C VAL A 48 1.16 13.16 18.03
N ASP A 49 0.19 13.76 17.38
CA ASP A 49 0.32 14.57 16.17
C ASP A 49 -0.04 16.01 16.47
N THR A 50 0.68 16.98 15.92
CA THR A 50 0.40 18.42 16.14
C THR A 50 -0.70 18.98 15.27
N ARG A 51 -1.20 18.16 14.31
CA ARG A 51 -2.17 18.57 13.31
C ARG A 51 -3.06 17.40 12.88
N GLU A 52 -4.27 17.72 12.45
CA GLU A 52 -5.14 16.77 11.75
C GLU A 52 -4.45 16.22 10.49
N ASN A 53 -4.57 14.90 10.30
CA ASN A 53 -3.96 14.18 9.19
C ASN A 53 -5.00 13.47 8.33
N VAL A 54 -4.63 13.22 7.08
CA VAL A 54 -5.33 12.24 6.26
C VAL A 54 -5.03 10.86 6.81
N ALA A 55 -6.07 10.25 7.34
CA ALA A 55 -6.00 8.94 7.95
C ALA A 55 -6.37 7.84 6.95
N GLY A 56 -5.69 6.71 7.05
CA GLY A 56 -6.03 5.50 6.29
C GLY A 56 -6.29 4.32 7.19
N THR A 57 -7.00 3.33 6.65
CA THR A 57 -7.27 2.06 7.32
C THR A 57 -7.93 2.27 8.70
N GLY A 58 -9.01 3.07 8.74
CA GLY A 58 -9.73 3.35 9.98
C GLY A 58 -8.91 4.12 11.01
N ASP A 59 -8.16 5.10 10.56
CA ASP A 59 -7.30 5.98 11.37
C ASP A 59 -6.08 5.30 12.02
N LEU A 60 -5.70 4.11 11.52
CA LEU A 60 -4.46 3.43 11.92
C LEU A 60 -3.21 4.07 11.34
N PHE A 61 -3.34 4.72 10.18
CA PHE A 61 -2.23 5.32 9.44
C PHE A 61 -2.44 6.82 9.29
N ASN A 62 -1.38 7.58 9.48
CA ASN A 62 -1.32 8.99 9.10
C ASN A 62 -0.45 9.09 7.85
N TYR A 63 -1.00 9.62 6.76
CA TYR A 63 -0.30 9.74 5.49
C TYR A 63 0.34 11.10 5.29
N LEU A 64 -0.42 12.17 5.53
CA LEU A 64 0.00 13.55 5.31
C LEU A 64 -0.90 14.51 6.12
N PRO A 65 -0.41 15.71 6.47
CA PRO A 65 -1.24 16.72 7.13
C PRO A 65 -2.37 17.18 6.22
N LYS A 66 -3.56 17.40 6.78
CA LYS A 66 -4.63 18.10 6.06
C LYS A 66 -4.25 19.53 5.80
N ASP A 67 -4.73 20.10 4.68
CA ASP A 67 -4.58 21.51 4.36
C ASP A 67 -5.18 22.44 5.42
N ASN A 68 -4.87 23.72 5.36
CA ASN A 68 -5.48 24.73 6.24
C ASN A 68 -6.99 24.77 6.03
N LEU A 69 -7.73 24.76 7.13
CA LEU A 69 -9.18 24.94 7.18
C LEU A 69 -9.47 26.18 8.01
N TRP A 70 -9.49 27.32 7.34
CA TRP A 70 -9.74 28.59 8.03
C TRP A 70 -11.20 28.72 8.44
N ASN A 71 -11.45 29.11 9.70
CA ASN A 71 -12.79 29.40 10.22
C ASN A 71 -13.47 30.55 9.47
N GLN A 72 -12.68 31.49 8.92
CA GLN A 72 -13.16 32.67 8.20
C GLN A 72 -12.04 33.22 7.29
N THR A 73 -12.41 34.09 6.36
CA THR A 73 -11.47 34.85 5.54
C THR A 73 -10.77 35.93 6.34
N GLU A 74 -9.69 36.50 5.84
CA GLU A 74 -8.98 37.64 6.48
C GLU A 74 -9.88 38.86 6.59
N ALA A 75 -10.70 39.13 5.57
CA ALA A 75 -11.65 40.26 5.57
C ALA A 75 -12.75 40.10 6.62
N GLU A 76 -13.31 38.87 6.75
CA GLU A 76 -14.31 38.58 7.80
C GLU A 76 -13.72 38.66 9.21
N ALA A 77 -12.48 38.22 9.41
CA ALA A 77 -11.79 38.36 10.70
C ALA A 77 -11.60 39.83 11.08
N ALA A 78 -11.16 40.66 10.12
CA ALA A 78 -11.01 42.08 10.33
C ALA A 78 -12.35 42.78 10.64
N ALA A 79 -13.44 42.34 10.03
CA ALA A 79 -14.77 42.92 10.24
C ALA A 79 -15.45 42.44 11.53
N SER A 80 -15.28 41.18 11.89
CA SER A 80 -15.95 40.56 13.05
C SER A 80 -15.20 40.73 14.37
N GLY A 81 -13.89 41.04 14.34
CA GLY A 81 -13.02 41.05 15.50
C GLY A 81 -12.73 39.67 16.10
N VAL A 82 -13.15 38.60 15.43
CA VAL A 82 -12.84 37.21 15.80
C VAL A 82 -11.53 36.81 15.13
N GLU A 83 -10.63 36.16 15.88
CA GLU A 83 -9.35 35.73 15.36
C GLU A 83 -9.53 34.67 14.25
N ARG A 84 -8.71 34.76 13.20
CA ARG A 84 -8.66 33.78 12.15
C ARG A 84 -7.85 32.59 12.60
N GLU A 85 -8.48 31.42 12.68
CA GLU A 85 -7.88 30.19 13.17
C GLU A 85 -7.91 29.07 12.09
N ASP A 86 -6.85 28.26 12.06
CA ASP A 86 -6.82 27.04 11.27
C ASP A 86 -7.41 25.88 12.08
N LEU A 87 -8.61 25.44 11.73
CA LEU A 87 -9.33 24.37 12.42
C LEU A 87 -8.68 22.99 12.28
N ASN A 88 -7.78 22.78 11.31
CA ASN A 88 -6.99 21.56 11.17
C ASN A 88 -5.71 21.58 12.02
N ALA A 89 -5.32 22.72 12.60
CA ALA A 89 -4.18 22.84 13.52
C ALA A 89 -4.52 22.29 14.93
N GLN A 90 -5.06 21.09 14.99
CA GLN A 90 -5.50 20.41 16.22
C GLN A 90 -4.52 19.32 16.62
N THR A 91 -4.02 19.40 17.87
CA THR A 91 -3.22 18.31 18.43
C THR A 91 -4.10 17.09 18.69
N THR A 92 -3.69 15.94 18.16
CA THR A 92 -4.39 14.68 18.30
C THR A 92 -3.52 13.61 18.95
N MET A 93 -4.13 12.70 19.70
CA MET A 93 -3.47 11.62 20.40
C MET A 93 -4.14 10.29 20.07
N ARG A 94 -3.34 9.23 19.91
CA ARG A 94 -3.84 7.87 19.65
C ARG A 94 -3.12 6.85 20.51
N PHE A 95 -3.88 5.87 21.00
CA PHE A 95 -3.35 4.65 21.62
C PHE A 95 -3.97 3.44 20.93
N LEU A 96 -3.14 2.59 20.31
CA LEU A 96 -3.58 1.51 19.43
C LEU A 96 -2.93 0.18 19.76
N SER A 97 -3.74 -0.87 19.93
CA SER A 97 -3.31 -2.28 20.08
C SER A 97 -3.73 -3.18 18.91
N LEU A 98 -4.48 -2.64 17.96
CA LEU A 98 -5.17 -3.37 16.88
C LEU A 98 -4.25 -4.05 15.87
N THR A 99 -2.95 -3.70 15.84
CA THR A 99 -2.01 -4.30 14.89
C THR A 99 -1.32 -5.54 15.40
N THR A 100 -1.78 -6.09 16.51
CA THR A 100 -1.45 -7.45 16.97
C THR A 100 -1.73 -8.45 15.84
N ARG A 101 -0.82 -9.41 15.65
CA ARG A 101 -0.81 -10.29 14.47
C ARG A 101 -0.67 -11.74 14.86
N LEU A 102 -1.39 -12.59 14.12
CA LEU A 102 -1.29 -14.03 14.17
C LEU A 102 -0.96 -14.56 12.78
N GLY A 103 -0.10 -15.54 12.70
CA GLY A 103 0.27 -16.15 11.44
C GLY A 103 0.65 -17.61 11.58
N LEU A 104 0.58 -18.31 10.46
CA LEU A 104 0.97 -19.69 10.29
C LEU A 104 1.75 -19.85 8.99
N ASP A 105 2.99 -20.29 9.08
CA ASP A 105 3.78 -20.74 7.94
C ASP A 105 3.62 -22.25 7.77
N ILE A 106 3.32 -22.70 6.56
CA ILE A 106 3.22 -24.10 6.14
C ILE A 106 4.39 -24.40 5.23
N LYS A 107 5.19 -25.44 5.54
CA LYS A 107 6.46 -25.70 4.87
C LYS A 107 6.70 -27.19 4.64
N ASP A 108 7.62 -27.45 3.74
CA ASP A 108 8.29 -28.74 3.56
C ASP A 108 7.42 -29.93 3.17
N TYR A 109 6.22 -29.69 2.64
CA TYR A 109 5.47 -30.73 1.96
C TYR A 109 6.07 -30.99 0.58
N ARG A 110 6.23 -32.25 0.20
CA ARG A 110 6.82 -32.65 -1.11
C ARG A 110 5.95 -33.66 -1.81
N TRP A 111 5.80 -33.47 -3.11
CA TRP A 111 5.25 -34.44 -4.02
C TRP A 111 6.15 -34.53 -5.27
N GLY A 112 6.87 -35.63 -5.39
CA GLY A 112 7.89 -35.78 -6.43
C GLY A 112 8.97 -34.69 -6.31
N LYS A 113 9.15 -33.93 -7.38
CA LYS A 113 10.11 -32.81 -7.45
C LYS A 113 9.53 -31.47 -6.99
N THR A 114 8.26 -31.43 -6.62
CA THR A 114 7.56 -30.19 -6.21
C THR A 114 7.54 -30.08 -4.71
N SER A 115 7.99 -28.95 -4.18
CA SER A 115 7.82 -28.57 -2.79
C SER A 115 6.61 -27.66 -2.66
N PHE A 116 5.77 -27.90 -1.64
CA PHE A 116 4.57 -27.13 -1.33
C PHE A 116 4.77 -26.38 -0.01
N GLY A 117 4.28 -25.17 0.02
CA GLY A 117 4.24 -24.34 1.21
C GLY A 117 3.06 -23.40 1.18
N GLY A 118 2.97 -22.56 2.18
CA GLY A 118 1.93 -21.54 2.25
C GLY A 118 2.06 -20.65 3.46
N LYS A 119 1.22 -19.65 3.52
CA LYS A 119 1.12 -18.72 4.64
C LYS A 119 -0.32 -18.29 4.84
N ILE A 120 -0.73 -18.22 6.11
CA ILE A 120 -1.95 -17.55 6.54
C ILE A 120 -1.54 -16.51 7.58
N GLU A 121 -1.96 -15.27 7.41
CA GLU A 121 -1.66 -14.17 8.33
C GLU A 121 -2.87 -13.28 8.50
N ALA A 122 -3.21 -12.96 9.75
CA ALA A 122 -4.30 -12.06 10.12
C ALA A 122 -3.84 -11.01 11.14
N ASP A 123 -4.46 -9.85 11.14
CA ASP A 123 -4.40 -8.84 12.19
C ASP A 123 -5.82 -8.39 12.56
N PHE A 124 -5.94 -7.48 13.51
CA PHE A 124 -7.22 -6.92 13.91
C PHE A 124 -7.39 -5.54 13.28
N TYR A 125 -8.64 -5.23 12.93
CA TYR A 125 -9.06 -3.95 12.38
C TYR A 125 -10.32 -3.49 13.13
N ALA A 126 -10.28 -2.26 13.59
CA ALA A 126 -11.49 -1.53 13.96
C ALA A 126 -11.33 -0.15 13.36
N GLY A 127 -12.37 0.38 12.75
CA GLY A 127 -12.42 1.80 12.50
C GLY A 127 -12.41 2.51 13.85
N LEU A 128 -11.51 3.44 14.09
CA LEU A 128 -11.50 4.25 15.34
C LEU A 128 -12.75 5.08 15.47
N THR A 129 -13.46 5.32 14.37
CA THR A 129 -14.79 5.92 14.33
C THR A 129 -15.90 4.91 14.60
N GLY A 130 -15.56 3.62 14.77
CA GLY A 130 -16.52 2.58 15.06
C GLY A 130 -17.11 2.73 16.46
N SER A 131 -18.32 3.21 16.52
CA SER A 131 -19.11 3.36 17.75
C SER A 131 -19.40 2.04 18.49
N THR A 132 -18.94 0.89 17.98
CA THR A 132 -19.29 -0.44 18.48
C THR A 132 -18.25 -1.06 19.40
N GLY A 133 -17.04 -0.48 19.53
CA GLY A 133 -15.96 -1.04 20.35
C GLY A 133 -15.47 -2.44 19.91
N THR A 134 -15.88 -2.92 18.73
CA THR A 134 -15.54 -4.25 18.23
C THR A 134 -14.37 -4.20 17.26
N ALA A 135 -13.33 -5.01 17.51
CA ALA A 135 -12.27 -5.27 16.55
C ALA A 135 -12.67 -6.45 15.65
N GLN A 136 -12.45 -6.29 14.34
CA GLN A 136 -12.66 -7.35 13.36
C GLN A 136 -11.33 -7.99 12.98
N MET A 137 -11.31 -9.32 12.88
CA MET A 137 -10.14 -10.03 12.34
C MET A 137 -10.10 -9.83 10.83
N ARG A 138 -8.95 -9.38 10.32
CA ARG A 138 -8.71 -9.10 8.92
C ARG A 138 -7.67 -10.05 8.36
N LEU A 139 -8.00 -10.74 7.25
CA LEU A 139 -7.06 -11.53 6.49
C LEU A 139 -6.03 -10.60 5.82
N ARG A 140 -4.75 -10.83 6.11
CA ARG A 140 -3.65 -10.08 5.50
C ARG A 140 -3.04 -10.81 4.32
N GLN A 141 -2.64 -12.05 4.55
CA GLN A 141 -2.05 -12.91 3.55
C GLN A 141 -2.67 -14.31 3.66
N ALA A 142 -2.98 -14.91 2.53
CA ALA A 142 -3.40 -16.30 2.42
C ALA A 142 -2.98 -16.78 1.03
N TYR A 143 -1.87 -17.52 0.98
CA TYR A 143 -1.36 -18.02 -0.28
C TYR A 143 -0.69 -19.38 -0.11
N MET A 144 -0.64 -20.12 -1.20
CA MET A 144 0.15 -21.33 -1.35
C MET A 144 1.37 -21.07 -2.25
N THR A 145 2.40 -21.87 -2.09
CA THR A 145 3.58 -21.85 -2.95
C THR A 145 3.88 -23.23 -3.50
N LEU A 146 4.29 -23.29 -4.76
CA LEU A 146 4.85 -24.45 -5.41
C LEU A 146 6.26 -24.09 -5.85
N THR A 147 7.24 -24.90 -5.46
CA THR A 147 8.64 -24.63 -5.77
C THR A 147 9.26 -25.85 -6.44
N TRP A 148 9.94 -25.59 -7.54
CA TRP A 148 10.77 -26.56 -8.25
C TRP A 148 12.22 -26.10 -8.19
N ASP A 149 13.05 -26.89 -7.54
CA ASP A 149 14.48 -26.66 -7.44
C ASP A 149 15.21 -27.41 -8.55
N SER A 150 16.36 -26.90 -8.95
CA SER A 150 17.28 -27.57 -9.88
C SER A 150 16.65 -27.97 -11.23
N LEU A 151 15.91 -27.05 -11.82
CA LEU A 151 15.41 -27.21 -13.19
C LEU A 151 16.54 -26.85 -14.18
N HIS A 152 16.95 -27.85 -15.01
CA HIS A 152 17.89 -27.64 -16.09
C HIS A 152 17.10 -27.49 -17.40
N ILE A 153 17.03 -26.29 -17.97
CA ILE A 153 16.35 -26.02 -19.27
C ILE A 153 17.40 -25.91 -20.34
N SER A 154 18.49 -25.81 -20.41
CA SER A 154 19.60 -25.66 -21.33
C SER A 154 20.84 -25.14 -20.59
N GLY A 155 21.75 -26.00 -20.26
CA GLY A 155 22.85 -25.67 -19.35
C GLY A 155 22.31 -25.26 -17.96
N ASP A 156 23.00 -24.41 -17.23
CA ASP A 156 22.59 -23.92 -15.88
C ASP A 156 21.70 -22.67 -15.93
N ALA A 157 20.98 -22.46 -17.02
CA ALA A 157 20.27 -21.18 -17.25
C ALA A 157 19.13 -20.90 -16.25
N LEU A 158 18.40 -21.94 -15.79
CA LEU A 158 17.32 -21.80 -14.81
C LEU A 158 17.55 -22.74 -13.63
N ALA A 159 17.72 -22.17 -12.45
CA ALA A 159 18.02 -22.94 -11.24
C ALA A 159 16.77 -23.25 -10.39
N ARG A 160 15.76 -22.37 -10.37
CA ARG A 160 14.58 -22.50 -9.50
C ARG A 160 13.39 -21.73 -10.03
N ILE A 161 12.20 -22.33 -9.94
CA ILE A 161 10.91 -21.63 -10.11
C ILE A 161 10.12 -21.70 -8.80
N ASN A 162 9.55 -20.58 -8.39
CA ASN A 162 8.59 -20.51 -7.31
C ASN A 162 7.30 -19.86 -7.83
N LEU A 163 6.18 -20.59 -7.73
CA LEU A 163 4.85 -20.10 -8.06
C LEU A 163 4.09 -19.83 -6.75
N GLN A 164 3.55 -18.64 -6.60
CA GLN A 164 2.73 -18.22 -5.46
C GLN A 164 1.32 -17.89 -5.92
N LEU A 165 0.32 -18.49 -5.29
CA LEU A 165 -1.10 -18.36 -5.63
C LEU A 165 -1.88 -17.90 -4.42
N GLY A 166 -2.56 -16.77 -4.47
CA GLY A 166 -3.41 -16.24 -3.41
C GLY A 166 -3.09 -14.81 -3.01
N GLN A 167 -3.63 -14.37 -1.87
CA GLN A 167 -3.47 -13.01 -1.39
C GLN A 167 -2.12 -12.82 -0.69
N ALA A 168 -1.32 -11.90 -1.21
CA ALA A 168 -0.02 -11.53 -0.63
C ALA A 168 0.28 -10.03 -0.85
N TRP A 169 1.43 -9.58 -0.37
CA TRP A 169 1.92 -8.26 -0.72
C TRP A 169 2.08 -8.12 -2.23
N HIS A 170 1.58 -7.00 -2.76
CA HIS A 170 1.87 -6.58 -4.12
C HIS A 170 3.40 -6.54 -4.33
N PRO A 171 3.96 -7.13 -5.40
CA PRO A 171 5.40 -7.20 -5.58
C PRO A 171 6.10 -5.83 -5.50
N LEU A 172 5.45 -4.78 -6.03
CA LEU A 172 5.96 -3.42 -5.95
C LEU A 172 5.95 -2.88 -4.51
N ALA A 173 5.04 -3.33 -3.64
CA ALA A 173 4.94 -2.92 -2.24
C ALA A 173 5.82 -3.72 -1.28
N ALA A 174 6.32 -4.89 -1.71
CA ALA A 174 7.01 -5.85 -0.83
C ALA A 174 8.36 -5.33 -0.29
N ASP A 175 9.08 -4.50 -1.06
CA ASP A 175 10.33 -3.87 -0.64
C ASP A 175 10.02 -2.63 0.20
N MET A 176 10.00 -2.78 1.52
CA MET A 176 9.61 -1.74 2.47
C MET A 176 10.81 -1.09 3.13
N PRO A 177 10.72 0.21 3.49
CA PRO A 177 11.71 0.87 4.32
C PRO A 177 11.70 0.30 5.75
N ASP A 178 12.78 0.54 6.48
CA ASP A 178 12.84 0.29 7.91
C ASP A 178 12.24 1.52 8.62
N VAL A 179 11.07 1.36 9.21
CA VAL A 179 10.34 2.34 10.04
C VAL A 179 9.55 1.58 11.08
N ILE A 180 9.22 2.18 12.21
CA ILE A 180 8.32 1.57 13.19
C ILE A 180 6.87 1.95 12.97
N SER A 181 6.60 3.06 12.28
CA SER A 181 5.23 3.51 12.00
C SER A 181 4.44 2.50 11.18
N LEU A 182 3.13 2.42 11.46
CA LEU A 182 2.21 1.48 10.82
C LEU A 182 2.03 1.73 9.32
N ASN A 183 2.26 2.96 8.87
CA ASN A 183 2.17 3.34 7.46
C ASN A 183 3.26 2.68 6.59
N THR A 184 4.33 2.10 7.20
CA THR A 184 5.44 1.42 6.51
C THR A 184 6.04 2.23 5.36
N GLY A 185 6.13 3.55 5.55
CA GLY A 185 6.64 4.49 4.57
C GLY A 185 5.63 4.98 3.52
N ALA A 186 4.34 4.60 3.63
CA ALA A 186 3.32 5.16 2.73
C ALA A 186 3.04 6.65 3.07
N PRO A 187 2.73 7.49 2.07
CA PRO A 187 2.52 7.21 0.65
C PRO A 187 3.80 7.30 -0.21
N PHE A 188 5.00 7.28 0.37
CA PHE A 188 6.27 7.28 -0.37
C PHE A 188 6.63 5.89 -0.88
N ASN A 189 6.24 4.84 -0.14
CA ASN A 189 6.31 3.45 -0.57
C ASN A 189 4.93 2.95 -0.96
N PRO A 190 4.78 2.23 -2.09
CA PRO A 190 3.54 1.54 -2.42
C PRO A 190 3.07 0.65 -1.27
N PHE A 191 1.77 0.57 -1.07
CA PHE A 191 1.19 -0.21 0.00
C PHE A 191 -0.11 -0.88 -0.47
N SER A 192 -0.06 -2.16 -0.80
CA SER A 192 -1.24 -2.96 -1.14
C SER A 192 -0.98 -4.45 -0.93
N ARG A 193 -2.02 -5.19 -0.60
CA ARG A 193 -2.06 -6.66 -0.61
C ARG A 193 -3.20 -7.10 -1.51
N THR A 194 -2.88 -8.00 -2.41
CA THR A 194 -3.76 -8.35 -3.52
C THR A 194 -3.79 -9.86 -3.73
N PRO A 195 -4.92 -10.43 -4.18
CA PRO A 195 -4.94 -11.73 -4.81
C PRO A 195 -4.05 -11.70 -6.06
N GLN A 196 -3.19 -12.71 -6.23
CA GLN A 196 -2.22 -12.74 -7.32
C GLN A 196 -1.79 -14.15 -7.69
N ILE A 197 -1.36 -14.28 -8.93
CA ILE A 197 -0.55 -15.39 -9.44
C ILE A 197 0.81 -14.80 -9.70
N LYS A 198 1.81 -15.18 -8.90
CA LYS A 198 3.17 -14.66 -9.00
C LYS A 198 4.16 -15.79 -9.25
N MET A 199 5.03 -15.59 -10.22
CA MET A 199 6.13 -16.49 -10.54
C MET A 199 7.45 -15.77 -10.31
N ASP A 200 8.33 -16.40 -9.52
CA ASP A 200 9.73 -16.02 -9.40
C ASP A 200 10.58 -17.10 -10.09
N ALA A 201 11.34 -16.71 -11.11
CA ALA A 201 12.26 -17.59 -11.85
C ALA A 201 13.71 -17.15 -11.59
N GLN A 202 14.47 -17.95 -10.85
CA GLN A 202 15.89 -17.72 -10.65
C GLN A 202 16.66 -18.09 -11.91
N LEU A 203 17.32 -17.13 -12.53
CA LEU A 203 18.10 -17.24 -13.75
C LEU A 203 19.59 -17.26 -13.42
N GLY A 204 20.17 -18.45 -13.39
CA GLY A 204 21.54 -18.64 -12.96
C GLY A 204 21.75 -18.21 -11.48
N LYS A 205 22.94 -17.69 -11.19
CA LYS A 205 23.37 -17.38 -9.81
C LYS A 205 22.89 -16.01 -9.31
N TYR A 206 22.72 -15.05 -10.20
CA TYR A 206 22.63 -13.64 -9.83
C TYR A 206 21.30 -12.99 -10.12
N PHE A 207 20.48 -13.55 -10.99
CA PHE A 207 19.26 -12.92 -11.47
C PHE A 207 18.00 -13.67 -11.00
N THR A 208 16.95 -12.91 -10.71
CA THR A 208 15.60 -13.45 -10.50
C THR A 208 14.62 -12.60 -11.30
N LEU A 209 13.90 -13.22 -12.20
CA LEU A 209 12.78 -12.64 -12.93
C LEU A 209 11.51 -12.91 -12.12
N THR A 210 10.74 -11.84 -11.83
CA THR A 210 9.43 -11.93 -11.19
C THR A 210 8.37 -11.44 -12.16
N ALA A 211 7.36 -12.26 -12.41
CA ALA A 211 6.15 -11.89 -13.16
C ALA A 211 4.92 -12.15 -12.28
N SER A 212 3.95 -11.25 -12.31
CA SER A 212 2.70 -11.44 -11.56
C SER A 212 1.50 -10.91 -12.31
N ALA A 213 0.38 -11.64 -12.22
CA ALA A 213 -0.96 -11.17 -12.55
C ALA A 213 -1.71 -10.92 -11.26
N LEU A 214 -2.27 -9.71 -11.09
CA LEU A 214 -2.82 -9.25 -9.83
C LEU A 214 -4.27 -8.76 -9.99
N TRP A 215 -5.01 -8.83 -8.87
CA TRP A 215 -6.33 -8.24 -8.72
C TRP A 215 -6.26 -7.12 -7.68
N GLN A 216 -7.12 -6.11 -7.78
CA GLN A 216 -7.20 -5.05 -6.77
C GLN A 216 -8.09 -5.47 -5.60
N MET A 217 -7.62 -5.29 -4.36
CA MET A 217 -8.39 -5.65 -3.16
C MET A 217 -8.25 -4.64 -2.02
N GLN A 218 -7.06 -4.44 -1.45
CA GLN A 218 -6.90 -3.58 -0.27
C GLN A 218 -7.05 -2.10 -0.62
N TYR A 219 -6.47 -1.69 -1.73
CA TYR A 219 -6.67 -0.41 -2.38
C TYR A 219 -7.12 -0.68 -3.81
N THR A 220 -8.02 0.15 -4.29
CA THR A 220 -8.63 0.00 -5.61
C THR A 220 -8.53 1.32 -6.35
N SER A 221 -8.58 1.27 -7.67
CA SER A 221 -8.67 2.47 -8.50
C SER A 221 -9.89 3.30 -8.13
N THR A 222 -9.76 4.61 -8.20
CA THR A 222 -10.84 5.57 -7.94
C THR A 222 -11.38 6.06 -9.27
N GLY A 223 -12.69 6.22 -9.41
CA GLY A 223 -13.33 6.67 -10.64
C GLY A 223 -14.67 7.33 -10.38
N PRO A 224 -15.54 7.43 -11.38
CA PRO A 224 -16.85 8.11 -11.28
C PRO A 224 -17.71 7.65 -10.10
N GLU A 225 -17.63 6.37 -9.74
CA GLU A 225 -18.38 5.76 -8.62
C GLU A 225 -17.54 5.64 -7.33
N GLY A 226 -16.46 6.40 -7.21
CA GLY A 226 -15.53 6.31 -6.09
C GLY A 226 -14.51 5.18 -6.25
N ALA A 227 -13.94 4.69 -5.14
CA ALA A 227 -12.95 3.62 -5.15
C ALA A 227 -13.62 2.25 -5.30
N SER A 228 -13.28 1.49 -6.37
CA SER A 228 -13.94 0.22 -6.68
C SER A 228 -13.06 -0.75 -7.49
N ALA A 229 -13.13 -2.05 -7.16
CA ALA A 229 -12.55 -3.11 -7.98
C ALA A 229 -13.36 -3.40 -9.26
N ASN A 230 -14.50 -2.75 -9.47
CA ASN A 230 -15.27 -2.91 -10.70
C ASN A 230 -14.51 -2.40 -11.92
N TYR A 231 -13.63 -1.41 -11.76
CA TYR A 231 -12.89 -0.84 -12.88
C TYR A 231 -11.90 -1.86 -13.49
N ILE A 232 -11.22 -2.67 -12.69
CA ILE A 232 -10.38 -3.78 -13.21
C ILE A 232 -11.25 -4.95 -13.68
N LYS A 233 -12.39 -5.21 -13.01
CA LYS A 233 -13.33 -6.27 -13.42
C LYS A 233 -13.84 -6.06 -14.84
N TYR A 234 -14.26 -4.85 -15.18
CA TYR A 234 -14.80 -4.53 -16.52
C TYR A 234 -13.71 -4.31 -17.57
N ALA A 235 -12.46 -4.16 -17.16
CA ALA A 235 -11.33 -4.11 -18.08
C ALA A 235 -10.94 -5.47 -18.68
N TYR A 236 -11.34 -6.59 -18.09
CA TYR A 236 -11.03 -7.97 -18.49
C TYR A 236 -9.52 -8.30 -18.55
N THR A 237 -8.69 -7.47 -17.97
CA THR A 237 -7.23 -7.63 -17.92
C THR A 237 -6.77 -7.53 -16.48
N PRO A 238 -5.95 -8.48 -15.99
CA PRO A 238 -5.32 -8.33 -14.68
C PRO A 238 -4.32 -7.16 -14.72
N GLU A 239 -4.02 -6.61 -13.57
CA GLU A 239 -2.82 -5.81 -13.38
C GLU A 239 -1.60 -6.71 -13.55
N CYS A 240 -0.57 -6.25 -14.23
CA CYS A 240 0.61 -7.04 -14.57
C CYS A 240 1.87 -6.40 -14.00
N TYR A 241 2.63 -7.17 -13.23
CA TYR A 241 3.93 -6.76 -12.73
C TYR A 241 5.04 -7.57 -13.39
N LEU A 242 6.12 -6.91 -13.79
CA LEU A 242 7.35 -7.52 -14.27
C LEU A 242 8.55 -6.87 -13.58
N GLY A 243 9.41 -7.66 -12.94
CA GLY A 243 10.59 -7.17 -12.24
C GLY A 243 11.79 -8.08 -12.42
N LEU A 244 12.97 -7.50 -12.59
CA LEU A 244 14.25 -8.18 -12.60
C LEU A 244 15.05 -7.80 -11.37
N SER A 245 15.45 -8.77 -10.59
CA SER A 245 16.35 -8.62 -9.44
C SER A 245 17.74 -9.08 -9.80
N TYR A 246 18.76 -8.32 -9.37
CA TYR A 246 20.17 -8.64 -9.51
C TYR A 246 20.85 -8.71 -8.14
N HIS A 247 21.44 -9.86 -7.84
CA HIS A 247 22.13 -10.15 -6.58
C HIS A 247 23.61 -10.45 -6.88
N PRO A 248 24.48 -9.43 -7.08
CA PRO A 248 25.89 -9.65 -7.37
C PRO A 248 26.63 -10.37 -6.24
N ASN A 249 26.16 -10.19 -5.01
CA ASN A 249 26.66 -10.83 -3.79
C ASN A 249 25.58 -10.81 -2.70
N THR A 250 25.89 -11.33 -1.52
CA THR A 250 24.96 -11.42 -0.37
C THR A 250 24.59 -10.06 0.23
N ASN A 251 25.35 -9.00 -0.07
CA ASN A 251 25.17 -7.67 0.51
C ASN A 251 24.30 -6.76 -0.33
N VAL A 252 24.25 -6.99 -1.65
CA VAL A 252 23.61 -6.07 -2.62
C VAL A 252 22.43 -6.74 -3.30
N LEU A 253 21.31 -6.04 -3.33
CA LEU A 253 20.16 -6.34 -4.16
C LEU A 253 19.79 -5.08 -4.95
N LEU A 254 19.77 -5.20 -6.27
CA LEU A 254 19.17 -4.24 -7.19
C LEU A 254 17.92 -4.86 -7.79
N ARG A 255 16.84 -4.08 -7.91
CA ARG A 255 15.63 -4.51 -8.60
C ARG A 255 15.09 -3.37 -9.45
N ALA A 256 14.76 -3.68 -10.68
CA ALA A 256 14.07 -2.78 -11.59
C ALA A 256 12.88 -3.51 -12.21
N GLY A 257 11.86 -2.77 -12.59
CA GLY A 257 10.70 -3.37 -13.24
C GLY A 257 9.61 -2.35 -13.50
N VAL A 258 8.44 -2.86 -13.83
CA VAL A 258 7.27 -2.09 -14.21
C VAL A 258 6.00 -2.74 -13.69
N ASP A 259 5.04 -1.90 -13.35
CA ASP A 259 3.66 -2.24 -13.15
C ASP A 259 2.80 -1.67 -14.27
N LEU A 260 1.91 -2.48 -14.80
CA LEU A 260 1.01 -2.20 -15.91
C LEU A 260 -0.42 -2.43 -15.47
N LEU A 261 -1.23 -1.39 -15.46
CA LEU A 261 -2.63 -1.46 -15.10
C LEU A 261 -3.50 -0.97 -16.25
N SER A 262 -4.55 -1.73 -16.60
CA SER A 262 -5.60 -1.28 -17.50
C SER A 262 -6.94 -1.42 -16.82
N ILE A 263 -7.70 -0.32 -16.73
CA ILE A 263 -9.02 -0.27 -16.10
C ILE A 263 -10.06 0.31 -17.05
N ALA A 264 -11.33 -0.02 -16.82
CA ALA A 264 -12.48 0.54 -17.49
C ALA A 264 -13.27 1.41 -16.50
N PRO A 265 -13.08 2.75 -16.51
CA PRO A 265 -13.77 3.66 -15.58
C PRO A 265 -15.29 3.65 -15.73
N ARG A 266 -15.78 3.39 -16.94
CA ARG A 266 -17.20 3.26 -17.25
C ARG A 266 -17.43 2.17 -18.30
N HIS A 267 -18.64 1.64 -18.35
CA HIS A 267 -19.13 0.72 -19.39
C HIS A 267 -20.46 1.18 -19.99
N THR A 268 -20.99 2.31 -19.51
CA THR A 268 -22.17 2.98 -20.02
C THR A 268 -21.92 4.47 -20.14
N GLY A 269 -22.35 5.06 -21.21
CA GLY A 269 -22.39 6.49 -21.49
C GLY A 269 -23.81 6.93 -21.79
N SER A 270 -23.98 8.20 -22.16
CA SER A 270 -25.24 8.78 -22.58
C SER A 270 -25.04 9.62 -23.83
N VAL A 271 -26.00 9.56 -24.76
CA VAL A 271 -26.04 10.38 -25.95
C VAL A 271 -27.46 11.00 -26.10
N LEU A 272 -27.57 12.13 -26.76
CA LEU A 272 -28.86 12.69 -27.11
C LEU A 272 -29.37 12.06 -28.42
N ASN A 273 -30.59 11.53 -28.41
CA ASN A 273 -31.26 11.09 -29.66
C ASN A 273 -31.73 12.29 -30.50
N ASN A 274 -32.26 12.01 -31.68
CA ASN A 274 -32.76 13.03 -32.59
C ASN A 274 -33.92 13.90 -32.03
N GLN A 275 -34.49 13.50 -30.89
CA GLN A 275 -35.57 14.22 -30.19
C GLN A 275 -35.01 15.00 -28.98
N GLY A 276 -33.69 15.06 -28.80
CA GLY A 276 -33.01 15.71 -27.66
C GLY A 276 -33.17 14.97 -26.33
N GLN A 277 -33.58 13.71 -26.34
CA GLN A 277 -33.69 12.89 -25.13
C GLN A 277 -32.41 12.13 -24.90
N GLU A 278 -32.01 12.03 -23.61
CA GLU A 278 -30.83 11.25 -23.18
C GLU A 278 -31.09 9.74 -23.29
N VAL A 279 -30.23 9.04 -24.03
CA VAL A 279 -30.28 7.59 -24.21
C VAL A 279 -28.96 6.99 -23.73
N LYS A 280 -29.04 5.95 -22.86
CA LYS A 280 -27.86 5.20 -22.41
C LYS A 280 -27.31 4.32 -23.52
N VAL A 281 -26.02 4.39 -23.72
CA VAL A 281 -25.27 3.59 -24.70
C VAL A 281 -24.14 2.80 -23.99
N LYS A 282 -23.71 1.69 -24.58
CA LYS A 282 -22.51 0.99 -24.14
C LYS A 282 -21.28 1.75 -24.62
N VAL A 283 -20.31 1.92 -23.73
CA VAL A 283 -19.01 2.51 -24.07
C VAL A 283 -17.88 1.54 -23.68
N SER A 284 -16.72 1.72 -24.31
CA SER A 284 -15.52 0.91 -24.04
C SER A 284 -14.40 1.80 -23.47
N ASP A 285 -14.76 2.70 -22.59
CA ASP A 285 -13.83 3.63 -21.95
C ASP A 285 -12.73 2.87 -21.24
N ARG A 286 -11.48 3.25 -21.48
CA ARG A 286 -10.32 2.57 -20.91
C ARG A 286 -9.18 3.54 -20.65
N ILE A 287 -8.45 3.28 -19.57
CA ILE A 287 -7.16 3.91 -19.30
C ILE A 287 -6.13 2.82 -19.01
N THR A 288 -4.97 2.93 -19.64
CA THR A 288 -3.83 2.04 -19.40
C THR A 288 -2.66 2.86 -18.90
N THR A 289 -2.03 2.41 -17.81
CA THR A 289 -0.98 3.12 -17.09
C THR A 289 0.29 2.27 -17.00
N PHE A 290 1.42 2.94 -16.90
CA PHE A 290 2.75 2.36 -16.87
C PHE A 290 3.56 2.97 -15.73
N SER A 291 3.94 2.13 -14.73
CA SER A 291 4.61 2.60 -13.52
C SER A 291 5.96 1.89 -13.34
N PRO A 292 7.05 2.40 -13.92
CA PRO A 292 8.40 1.87 -13.71
C PRO A 292 8.93 2.18 -12.32
N PHE A 293 9.82 1.32 -11.82
CA PHE A 293 10.45 1.49 -10.52
C PHE A 293 11.89 1.00 -10.50
N LEU A 294 12.62 1.50 -9.50
CA LEU A 294 13.96 1.05 -9.14
C LEU A 294 14.07 0.89 -7.64
N TYR A 295 14.70 -0.20 -7.19
CA TYR A 295 14.99 -0.49 -5.79
C TYR A 295 16.43 -0.91 -5.60
N LEU A 296 17.05 -0.39 -4.53
CA LEU A 296 18.39 -0.75 -4.06
C LEU A 296 18.31 -1.20 -2.61
N GLN A 297 18.99 -2.29 -2.27
CA GLN A 297 19.32 -2.64 -0.89
C GLN A 297 20.81 -2.97 -0.79
N TYR A 298 21.45 -2.39 0.20
CA TYR A 298 22.80 -2.73 0.61
C TYR A 298 22.80 -3.09 2.11
N LYS A 299 23.37 -4.24 2.47
CA LYS A 299 23.52 -4.68 3.85
C LYS A 299 24.94 -5.11 4.08
N HIS A 300 25.58 -4.55 5.11
CA HIS A 300 26.91 -4.96 5.54
C HIS A 300 27.02 -4.88 7.06
N LYS A 301 27.28 -6.00 7.70
CA LYS A 301 27.32 -6.11 9.18
C LYS A 301 26.05 -5.51 9.80
N ASP A 302 26.21 -4.45 10.56
CA ASP A 302 25.14 -3.77 11.31
C ASP A 302 24.50 -2.61 10.55
N PHE A 303 24.95 -2.35 9.32
CA PHE A 303 24.46 -1.27 8.45
C PHE A 303 23.53 -1.82 7.38
N SER A 304 22.42 -1.14 7.15
CA SER A 304 21.51 -1.38 6.04
C SER A 304 21.10 -0.05 5.40
N LEU A 305 21.24 0.01 4.07
CA LEU A 305 20.68 1.06 3.23
C LEU A 305 19.62 0.43 2.33
N LYS A 306 18.44 1.04 2.28
CA LYS A 306 17.39 0.71 1.31
C LYS A 306 16.93 1.99 0.65
N ALA A 307 16.69 1.95 -0.65
CA ALA A 307 16.15 3.07 -1.40
C ALA A 307 15.23 2.57 -2.51
N LYS A 308 14.17 3.30 -2.79
CA LYS A 308 13.24 3.00 -3.87
C LYS A 308 12.76 4.29 -4.53
N THR A 309 12.54 4.25 -5.83
CA THR A 309 11.80 5.26 -6.57
C THR A 309 10.78 4.58 -7.48
N VAL A 310 9.58 5.15 -7.54
CA VAL A 310 8.50 4.73 -8.43
C VAL A 310 8.04 5.96 -9.19
N PHE A 311 8.01 5.86 -10.51
CA PHE A 311 7.33 6.85 -11.34
C PHE A 311 5.95 6.28 -11.67
N ALA A 312 4.94 6.71 -10.91
CA ALA A 312 3.60 6.14 -10.99
C ALA A 312 2.70 6.95 -11.92
N GLU A 313 2.04 6.28 -12.86
CA GLU A 313 0.86 6.76 -13.54
C GLU A 313 -0.38 6.21 -12.83
N ALA A 314 -1.29 7.10 -12.37
CA ALA A 314 -2.52 6.72 -11.66
C ALA A 314 -2.29 5.68 -10.53
N GLY A 315 -1.39 6.00 -9.58
CA GLY A 315 -0.90 5.06 -8.55
C GLY A 315 -1.83 4.86 -7.35
N GLU A 316 -3.09 5.28 -7.41
CA GLU A 316 -4.06 5.24 -6.29
C GLU A 316 -4.34 3.83 -5.79
N HIS A 317 -4.36 2.82 -6.66
CA HIS A 317 -4.57 1.40 -6.32
C HIS A 317 -3.41 0.79 -5.51
N MET A 318 -2.26 1.44 -5.50
CA MET A 318 -1.10 1.10 -4.68
C MET A 318 -0.93 2.06 -3.49
N ASN A 319 -1.96 2.85 -3.16
CA ASN A 319 -1.91 3.85 -2.08
C ASN A 319 -0.79 4.91 -2.26
N LEU A 320 -0.40 5.18 -3.50
CA LEU A 320 0.45 6.31 -3.88
C LEU A 320 -0.41 7.54 -4.16
N ASN A 321 0.22 8.72 -4.19
CA ASN A 321 -0.44 9.93 -4.67
C ASN A 321 -0.82 9.75 -6.14
N GLY A 322 -1.95 10.29 -6.57
CA GLY A 322 -2.36 10.31 -7.96
C GLY A 322 -3.75 9.78 -8.22
N GLY A 323 -4.06 9.70 -9.49
CA GLY A 323 -5.33 9.31 -10.07
C GLY A 323 -5.36 9.62 -11.55
N TYR A 324 -6.50 9.91 -12.12
CA TYR A 324 -6.65 10.26 -13.53
C TYR A 324 -7.84 11.20 -13.74
N GLY A 325 -7.85 11.87 -14.87
CA GLY A 325 -8.94 12.76 -15.26
C GLY A 325 -9.45 12.48 -16.65
N ILE A 326 -10.61 13.07 -16.97
CA ILE A 326 -11.17 13.06 -18.32
C ILE A 326 -10.37 14.04 -19.18
N SER A 327 -9.83 13.58 -20.31
CA SER A 327 -9.14 14.43 -21.29
C SER A 327 -10.07 14.87 -22.42
N ARG A 328 -11.07 14.05 -22.75
CA ARG A 328 -12.06 14.36 -23.80
C ARG A 328 -13.39 13.66 -23.52
N ILE A 329 -14.47 14.34 -23.87
CA ILE A 329 -15.83 13.79 -23.91
C ILE A 329 -16.25 13.75 -25.38
N ASN A 330 -16.57 12.57 -25.89
CA ASN A 330 -16.92 12.36 -27.29
C ASN A 330 -18.45 12.38 -27.51
N GLU A 331 -18.88 12.70 -28.72
CA GLU A 331 -20.29 12.78 -29.09
C GLU A 331 -21.02 11.41 -29.02
N ASP A 332 -20.28 10.31 -29.14
CA ASP A 332 -20.79 8.95 -28.99
C ASP A 332 -21.03 8.52 -27.53
N GLY A 333 -20.85 9.43 -26.59
CA GLY A 333 -20.97 9.21 -25.14
C GLY A 333 -19.77 8.54 -24.48
N SER A 334 -18.71 8.23 -25.24
CA SER A 334 -17.44 7.73 -24.68
C SER A 334 -16.57 8.86 -24.13
N TRP A 335 -15.69 8.52 -23.17
CA TRP A 335 -14.72 9.44 -22.59
C TRP A 335 -13.30 8.93 -22.78
N GLU A 336 -12.37 9.84 -23.04
CA GLU A 336 -10.95 9.57 -23.00
C GLU A 336 -10.36 10.06 -21.68
N TYR A 337 -9.34 9.36 -21.19
CA TYR A 337 -8.74 9.64 -19.88
C TYR A 337 -7.25 9.87 -19.98
N THR A 338 -6.73 10.67 -19.05
CA THR A 338 -5.31 10.94 -18.91
C THR A 338 -4.87 10.68 -17.47
N PRO A 339 -3.79 9.87 -17.23
CA PRO A 339 -3.29 9.62 -15.90
C PRO A 339 -2.52 10.81 -15.34
N THR A 340 -2.54 11.00 -14.02
CA THR A 340 -1.55 11.81 -13.34
C THR A 340 -0.23 11.07 -13.26
N ARG A 341 0.87 11.79 -13.28
CA ARG A 341 2.24 11.29 -13.17
C ARG A 341 2.86 11.77 -11.87
N ASN A 342 3.36 10.85 -11.08
CA ASN A 342 3.96 11.16 -9.78
C ASN A 342 5.27 10.41 -9.62
N SER A 343 6.30 11.05 -9.06
CA SER A 343 7.44 10.32 -8.51
C SER A 343 7.25 10.14 -7.01
N SER A 344 7.38 8.92 -6.54
CA SER A 344 7.43 8.57 -5.13
C SER A 344 8.76 7.91 -4.82
N SER A 345 9.56 8.54 -3.96
CA SER A 345 10.92 8.10 -3.66
C SER A 345 11.17 8.10 -2.17
N TRP A 346 11.97 7.14 -1.71
CA TRP A 346 12.40 7.10 -0.32
C TRP A 346 13.77 6.46 -0.16
N VAL A 347 14.41 6.79 0.96
CA VAL A 347 15.63 6.15 1.46
C VAL A 347 15.46 5.82 2.93
N SER A 348 16.00 4.68 3.36
CA SER A 348 16.01 4.23 4.75
C SER A 348 17.41 3.75 5.10
N LEU A 349 17.99 4.32 6.15
CA LEU A 349 19.28 3.96 6.71
C LEU A 349 19.05 3.33 8.07
N THR A 350 19.70 2.20 8.34
CA THR A 350 19.62 1.52 9.63
C THR A 350 21.04 1.17 10.08
N TYR A 351 21.35 1.45 11.33
CA TYR A 351 22.62 1.05 11.96
C TYR A 351 22.40 0.53 13.37
N GLY A 352 23.07 -0.57 13.73
CA GLY A 352 23.08 -1.15 15.05
C GLY A 352 22.48 -2.56 15.13
N LYS A 353 22.61 -3.21 16.28
CA LYS A 353 22.12 -4.59 16.56
C LYS A 353 20.94 -4.59 17.52
N GLN A 354 21.23 -4.57 18.83
CA GLN A 354 20.22 -4.54 19.89
C GLN A 354 19.56 -3.16 20.00
N VAL A 355 20.38 -2.12 19.86
CA VAL A 355 19.91 -0.73 19.69
C VAL A 355 20.18 -0.35 18.26
N LYS A 356 19.11 0.02 17.55
CA LYS A 356 19.16 0.46 16.15
C LYS A 356 18.75 1.91 16.05
N GLY A 357 19.60 2.70 15.39
CA GLY A 357 19.21 3.98 14.84
C GLY A 357 18.68 3.77 13.42
N ILE A 358 17.54 4.34 13.11
CA ILE A 358 16.90 4.28 11.77
C ILE A 358 16.60 5.70 11.34
N LEU A 359 16.90 6.02 10.08
CA LEU A 359 16.53 7.28 9.47
C LEU A 359 15.78 6.99 8.17
N PHE A 360 14.55 7.45 8.10
CA PHE A 360 13.76 7.41 6.88
C PHE A 360 13.61 8.82 6.31
N ALA A 361 13.74 8.95 4.98
CA ALA A 361 13.38 10.15 4.25
C ALA A 361 12.57 9.78 3.01
N GLY A 362 11.47 10.48 2.77
CA GLY A 362 10.58 10.27 1.64
C GLY A 362 10.26 11.57 0.91
N TYR A 363 10.05 11.50 -0.40
CA TYR A 363 9.65 12.63 -1.24
C TYR A 363 8.68 12.19 -2.33
N VAL A 364 7.59 12.94 -2.50
CA VAL A 364 6.63 12.80 -3.59
C VAL A 364 6.55 14.11 -4.36
N ARG A 365 6.54 14.00 -5.69
CA ARG A 365 6.27 15.13 -6.58
C ARG A 365 5.18 14.75 -7.57
N ASN A 366 4.14 15.57 -7.62
CA ASN A 366 3.11 15.53 -8.64
C ASN A 366 3.58 16.30 -9.86
N PHE A 367 3.55 15.68 -11.04
CA PHE A 367 3.86 16.30 -12.33
C PHE A 367 2.60 16.65 -13.12
N GLY A 368 1.43 16.39 -12.54
CA GLY A 368 0.14 16.57 -13.19
C GLY A 368 -0.19 15.48 -14.20
N THR A 369 -1.23 15.72 -14.98
CA THR A 369 -1.70 14.80 -16.02
C THR A 369 -0.80 14.84 -17.26
N LYS A 370 -0.85 13.76 -18.04
CA LYS A 370 -0.09 13.64 -19.30
C LYS A 370 -0.65 14.59 -20.36
N ASP A 371 -1.98 14.64 -20.47
CA ASP A 371 -2.71 15.47 -21.39
C ASP A 371 -3.58 16.48 -20.63
N ALA A 372 -4.10 17.50 -21.30
CA ALA A 372 -5.02 18.46 -20.70
C ALA A 372 -6.32 17.78 -20.26
N LEU A 373 -6.91 18.32 -19.20
CA LEU A 373 -8.21 17.89 -18.67
C LEU A 373 -9.34 18.56 -19.44
N ALA A 374 -10.41 17.81 -19.68
CA ALA A 374 -11.64 18.34 -20.26
C ALA A 374 -12.27 19.36 -19.30
N THR A 375 -12.78 20.47 -19.86
CA THR A 375 -13.50 21.51 -19.12
C THR A 375 -14.91 21.70 -19.66
N ASN A 376 -15.81 22.16 -18.79
CA ASN A 376 -17.12 22.64 -19.23
C ASN A 376 -17.01 24.05 -19.85
N ALA A 377 -18.15 24.61 -20.27
CA ALA A 377 -18.22 25.95 -20.86
C ALA A 377 -17.79 27.07 -19.87
N ALA A 378 -17.86 26.82 -18.57
CA ALA A 378 -17.41 27.75 -17.52
C ALA A 378 -15.90 27.62 -17.23
N GLY A 379 -15.19 26.64 -17.82
CA GLY A 379 -13.77 26.37 -17.58
C GLY A 379 -13.50 25.41 -16.43
N ASP A 380 -14.53 24.83 -15.79
CA ASP A 380 -14.36 23.89 -14.69
C ASP A 380 -13.92 22.51 -15.21
N ILE A 381 -12.96 21.89 -14.54
CA ILE A 381 -12.45 20.57 -14.84
C ILE A 381 -13.55 19.52 -14.68
N GLN A 382 -13.74 18.69 -15.71
CA GLN A 382 -14.72 17.62 -15.75
C GLN A 382 -14.09 16.30 -15.29
N GLY A 383 -14.50 15.75 -14.13
CA GLY A 383 -14.11 14.42 -13.71
C GLY A 383 -12.59 14.23 -13.51
N PHE A 384 -12.11 14.63 -12.34
CA PHE A 384 -10.74 14.40 -11.90
C PHE A 384 -10.76 13.49 -10.65
N TYR A 385 -10.40 12.22 -10.84
CA TYR A 385 -10.52 11.15 -9.84
C TYR A 385 -9.17 10.91 -9.19
N PHE A 386 -9.14 11.00 -7.87
CA PHE A 386 -7.89 10.94 -7.10
C PHE A 386 -7.98 9.93 -5.96
N SER A 387 -6.85 9.45 -5.47
CA SER A 387 -6.77 8.60 -4.29
C SER A 387 -7.50 9.25 -3.11
N LYS A 388 -8.34 8.48 -2.42
CA LYS A 388 -9.02 8.91 -1.19
C LYS A 388 -8.07 9.31 -0.06
N ASN A 389 -6.80 8.93 -0.14
CA ASN A 389 -5.75 9.23 0.84
C ASN A 389 -4.82 10.34 0.34
N SER A 390 -5.26 11.14 -0.61
CA SER A 390 -4.51 12.26 -1.19
C SER A 390 -5.47 13.36 -1.64
N PHE A 391 -4.93 14.46 -2.16
CA PHE A 391 -5.70 15.60 -2.64
C PHE A 391 -5.24 16.02 -4.04
N THR A 392 -6.19 16.44 -4.88
CA THR A 392 -5.91 16.96 -6.21
C THR A 392 -5.03 18.20 -6.21
N ASN A 393 -5.15 19.03 -5.17
CA ASN A 393 -4.42 20.30 -5.01
C ASN A 393 -3.07 20.16 -4.28
N MET A 394 -2.57 18.93 -4.06
CA MET A 394 -1.26 18.68 -3.46
C MET A 394 -0.19 18.48 -4.55
N ASN A 395 0.80 19.38 -4.59
CA ASN A 395 1.88 19.34 -5.58
C ASN A 395 3.11 18.56 -5.11
N ARG A 396 3.44 18.63 -3.81
CA ARG A 396 4.64 17.99 -3.24
C ARG A 396 4.37 17.50 -1.83
N LEU A 397 5.12 16.47 -1.43
CA LEU A 397 5.09 15.92 -0.08
C LEU A 397 6.50 15.42 0.30
N TRP A 398 6.93 15.67 1.54
CA TRP A 398 8.16 15.07 2.06
C TRP A 398 7.96 14.63 3.51
N ARG A 399 8.79 13.67 3.93
CA ARG A 399 8.83 13.15 5.31
C ARG A 399 10.26 12.87 5.72
N LEU A 400 10.55 13.14 6.99
CA LEU A 400 11.77 12.72 7.67
C LEU A 400 11.39 12.06 8.99
N SER A 401 11.93 10.84 9.25
CA SER A 401 11.59 10.08 10.46
C SER A 401 12.84 9.45 11.07
N PRO A 402 13.52 10.12 12.02
CA PRO A 402 14.51 9.49 12.89
C PRO A 402 13.82 8.58 13.92
N THR A 403 14.37 7.37 14.10
CA THR A 403 13.85 6.34 14.99
C THR A 403 14.96 5.69 15.79
N VAL A 404 14.69 5.37 17.06
CA VAL A 404 15.51 4.50 17.89
C VAL A 404 14.70 3.26 18.24
N LEU A 405 15.25 2.08 18.01
CA LEU A 405 14.61 0.79 18.27
C LEU A 405 15.51 -0.08 19.17
N PHE A 406 15.02 -0.40 20.35
CA PHE A 406 15.65 -1.33 21.28
C PHE A 406 15.05 -2.72 21.12
N THR A 407 15.88 -3.77 21.16
CA THR A 407 15.46 -5.16 21.07
C THR A 407 16.10 -5.99 22.19
N TRP A 408 15.27 -6.62 23.03
CA TRP A 408 15.67 -7.55 24.09
C TRP A 408 14.97 -8.89 23.90
N GLY A 409 15.69 -9.85 23.33
CA GLY A 409 15.10 -11.14 22.98
C GLY A 409 13.86 -10.97 22.07
N LYS A 410 12.69 -11.33 22.58
CA LYS A 410 11.40 -11.23 21.87
C LYS A 410 10.71 -9.87 22.03
N PHE A 411 11.19 -8.99 22.91
CA PHE A 411 10.59 -7.68 23.16
C PHE A 411 11.31 -6.58 22.40
N GLN A 412 10.54 -5.62 21.91
CA GLN A 412 11.01 -4.41 21.22
C GLN A 412 10.33 -3.16 21.79
N LEU A 413 11.11 -2.10 21.99
CA LEU A 413 10.65 -0.75 22.31
C LEU A 413 11.22 0.20 21.26
N GLY A 414 10.36 0.92 20.56
CA GLY A 414 10.74 1.91 19.55
C GLY A 414 10.21 3.30 19.88
N ALA A 415 11.00 4.32 19.60
CA ALA A 415 10.59 5.72 19.61
C ALA A 415 10.93 6.34 18.25
N GLU A 416 9.96 7.01 17.64
CA GLU A 416 10.07 7.64 16.31
C GLU A 416 9.53 9.06 16.39
N TYR A 417 10.27 10.00 15.81
CA TYR A 417 9.81 11.35 15.53
C TYR A 417 9.63 11.49 14.04
N GLU A 418 8.47 11.94 13.59
CA GLU A 418 8.12 12.06 12.18
C GLU A 418 7.74 13.50 11.87
N ILE A 419 8.42 14.11 10.90
CA ILE A 419 8.01 15.39 10.32
C ILE A 419 7.49 15.10 8.93
N THR A 420 6.24 15.46 8.65
CA THR A 420 5.62 15.33 7.32
C THR A 420 5.09 16.69 6.88
N SER A 421 5.48 17.13 5.67
CA SER A 421 5.07 18.40 5.12
C SER A 421 4.53 18.24 3.70
N ALA A 422 3.34 18.79 3.45
CA ALA A 422 2.65 18.78 2.16
C ALA A 422 2.54 20.20 1.61
N GLN A 423 2.77 20.36 0.32
CA GLN A 423 2.55 21.62 -0.40
C GLN A 423 1.20 21.55 -1.10
N TYR A 424 0.30 22.41 -0.67
CA TYR A 424 -1.01 22.60 -1.26
C TYR A 424 -1.08 23.90 -2.06
N GLY A 425 -2.12 24.05 -2.86
CA GLY A 425 -2.43 25.28 -3.57
C GLY A 425 -3.88 25.33 -4.00
N LYS A 426 -4.24 26.37 -4.75
CA LYS A 426 -5.58 26.59 -5.29
C LYS A 426 -5.54 26.66 -6.82
N ASN A 427 -6.71 26.67 -7.44
CA ASN A 427 -6.91 26.83 -8.88
C ASN A 427 -6.11 25.82 -9.71
N LEU A 428 -6.71 24.66 -9.92
CA LEU A 428 -6.10 23.61 -10.73
C LEU A 428 -6.06 24.05 -12.21
N LYS A 429 -4.89 23.92 -12.82
CA LYS A 429 -4.73 24.14 -14.28
C LYS A 429 -5.40 23.02 -15.06
N ALA A 430 -6.29 23.36 -15.97
CA ALA A 430 -6.87 22.37 -16.88
C ALA A 430 -5.80 21.73 -17.78
N SER A 431 -4.70 22.40 -18.08
CA SER A 431 -3.62 21.87 -18.92
C SER A 431 -2.89 20.68 -18.31
N ASN A 432 -2.88 20.52 -16.98
CA ASN A 432 -2.16 19.43 -16.30
C ASN A 432 -2.68 19.05 -14.91
N GLY A 433 -3.74 19.66 -14.40
CA GLY A 433 -4.33 19.35 -13.10
C GLY A 433 -3.50 19.78 -11.87
N LEU A 434 -2.42 20.54 -12.04
CA LEU A 434 -1.63 21.03 -10.90
C LEU A 434 -2.24 22.30 -10.30
N ALA A 435 -2.15 22.42 -8.97
CA ALA A 435 -2.48 23.67 -8.29
C ALA A 435 -1.48 24.77 -8.68
N GLU A 436 -2.00 25.98 -8.99
CA GLU A 436 -1.21 27.07 -9.55
C GLU A 436 -0.98 28.21 -8.58
N THR A 437 -2.01 28.57 -7.83
CA THR A 437 -2.00 29.77 -6.98
C THR A 437 -2.01 29.39 -5.49
N ASP A 438 -1.66 30.36 -4.67
CA ASP A 438 -1.68 30.22 -3.20
C ASP A 438 -0.92 28.98 -2.69
N LEU A 439 0.26 28.75 -3.29
CA LEU A 439 1.08 27.59 -2.92
C LEU A 439 1.69 27.79 -1.54
N HIS A 440 1.35 26.88 -0.62
CA HIS A 440 1.82 26.94 0.75
C HIS A 440 2.13 25.56 1.33
N TRP A 441 2.97 25.51 2.34
CA TRP A 441 3.36 24.29 3.01
C TRP A 441 2.60 24.14 4.33
N VAL A 442 2.13 22.92 4.57
CA VAL A 442 1.49 22.52 5.82
C VAL A 442 2.27 21.37 6.41
N THR A 443 2.64 21.49 7.69
CA THR A 443 3.52 20.54 8.36
C THR A 443 2.85 19.92 9.59
N ASN A 444 3.01 18.62 9.77
CA ASN A 444 2.69 17.88 10.98
C ASN A 444 3.97 17.34 11.64
N HIS A 445 4.04 17.45 12.95
CA HIS A 445 5.05 16.81 13.79
C HIS A 445 4.37 15.70 14.58
N LYS A 446 4.97 14.51 14.52
CA LYS A 446 4.46 13.34 15.23
C LYS A 446 5.53 12.73 16.10
N VAL A 447 5.18 12.44 17.34
CA VAL A 447 5.97 11.59 18.23
C VAL A 447 5.22 10.28 18.43
N GLN A 448 5.93 9.16 18.31
CA GLN A 448 5.33 7.85 18.42
C GLN A 448 6.22 6.90 19.22
N ILE A 449 5.59 6.13 20.09
CA ILE A 449 6.22 5.04 20.86
C ILE A 449 5.56 3.73 20.47
N MET A 450 6.36 2.69 20.22
CA MET A 450 5.89 1.35 19.92
C MET A 450 6.45 0.35 20.93
N THR A 451 5.60 -0.49 21.50
CA THR A 451 6.00 -1.72 22.17
C THR A 451 5.56 -2.93 21.36
N LYS A 452 6.43 -3.95 21.28
CA LYS A 452 6.13 -5.18 20.54
C LYS A 452 6.73 -6.38 21.22
N PHE A 453 5.93 -7.42 21.41
CA PHE A 453 6.36 -8.74 21.91
C PHE A 453 6.10 -9.80 20.85
N ASN A 454 7.15 -10.49 20.40
CA ASN A 454 7.05 -11.57 19.41
C ASN A 454 6.98 -12.93 20.13
N PHE A 455 6.20 -13.89 19.61
CA PHE A 455 6.08 -15.24 20.15
C PHE A 455 6.13 -16.31 19.06
#